data_9e1a35d8c54954071571d1484981bfd0
#
_entry.id   9e1a35d8c54954071571d1484981bfd0
#
_cell.length_a   1.000
_cell.length_b   1.000
_cell.length_c   1.000
_cell.angle_alpha   90.00
_cell.angle_beta   90.00
_cell.angle_gamma   90.00
#
_symmetry.space_group_name_H-M   'P 1'
#
loop_
_entity.id
_entity.type
_entity.pdbx_description
1 polymer ?
#
loop_
_entity_poly.entity_id
_entity_poly.type
_entity_poly.pdbx_seq_one_letter_code
_entity_poly.pdbx_strand_id
1 'polypeptide(L)'
;MKNKKASPWKSLQTGLIVLLVLIVFAYGFEITNIDLNELRSEQRQNSLQRVTRALARPDIFEFEQEEQKAMAPVYVTCPADGTEPELPPTDTSGPYITITPACAEPGEPVTVQGFNFYPNAGGPVRFVPGNDPTNVVELGNVVAQADATGHFTAELVLPDRPSEDVQFMRATLRRNIGVPRFTETARITWDKIVETVFLALLATVLGTLLAIPLSFIAARNLMRSVRSPLASIALSIIGWPLGIAIGYLVVNRIGQIAASITNSIPVNLVGVVVASIIPWLLFRWAMPAEELRVPAPGLRIARLLVLFVAVLVGLFGLFQLAQLTANISLSIREALGPAGFLATFLFQVSDILRVITPAVGALASGGVLSSTLARIGQRATERGNAAGVKIINILLAAAAGATIFGLLGWLVEWLYQIDRPFYTTWGPIVTGAILGALIAILTRAKATLPIGLVIYTITRTLLNTLRSVEAVIMAIVFVIAVGIGPFAGVLALGLHTIVSLAKLYSEQVESISPGPLEAIQATGANRLQTIIYAVIPQIVPPYISYTMYRWDINVRMSTIIGIVGGGGIGFVLIQNINLLNYRAASAQMIAIAIVVSMMDYISSVMREKYV
;
A
#
# COMPACT_ATOMS: atom_id res chain seq x y z
N MET A 1 -30.72 49.36 -23.29
CA MET A 1 -30.86 48.06 -22.59
C MET A 1 -32.32 47.61 -22.65
N LYS A 2 -32.64 46.62 -23.51
CA LYS A 2 -34.00 46.09 -23.62
C LYS A 2 -34.27 45.11 -22.50
N ASN A 3 -35.10 45.44 -21.53
CA ASN A 3 -35.66 44.53 -20.53
C ASN A 3 -36.43 43.41 -21.24
N LYS A 4 -35.81 42.24 -21.42
CA LYS A 4 -36.52 41.03 -21.80
C LYS A 4 -37.39 40.60 -20.61
N LYS A 5 -38.72 40.85 -20.67
CA LYS A 5 -39.68 40.27 -19.74
C LYS A 5 -39.50 38.76 -19.73
N ALA A 6 -39.12 38.22 -18.58
CA ALA A 6 -38.99 36.75 -18.41
C ALA A 6 -40.34 36.09 -18.73
N SER A 7 -40.34 35.13 -19.61
CA SER A 7 -41.57 34.35 -19.93
C SER A 7 -42.09 33.67 -18.67
N PRO A 8 -43.40 33.80 -18.34
CA PRO A 8 -44.00 33.14 -17.15
C PRO A 8 -43.69 31.63 -17.08
N TRP A 9 -43.56 31.00 -18.23
CA TRP A 9 -43.19 29.58 -18.35
C TRP A 9 -41.77 29.27 -17.85
N LYS A 10 -40.80 30.14 -18.11
CA LYS A 10 -39.43 29.99 -17.59
C LYS A 10 -39.37 30.19 -16.08
N SER A 11 -40.14 31.12 -15.53
CA SER A 11 -40.24 31.31 -14.08
C SER A 11 -40.86 30.09 -13.39
N LEU A 12 -41.90 29.48 -14.01
CA LEU A 12 -42.50 28.23 -13.50
C LEU A 12 -41.52 27.06 -13.54
N GLN A 13 -40.79 26.88 -14.63
CA GLN A 13 -39.74 25.84 -14.74
C GLN A 13 -38.62 26.03 -13.70
N THR A 14 -38.17 27.26 -13.50
CA THR A 14 -37.16 27.57 -12.48
C THR A 14 -37.70 27.28 -11.07
N GLY A 15 -38.95 27.65 -10.78
CA GLY A 15 -39.60 27.32 -9.50
C GLY A 15 -39.71 25.83 -9.25
N LEU A 16 -40.05 25.06 -10.29
CA LEU A 16 -40.19 23.60 -10.21
C LEU A 16 -38.83 22.93 -9.99
N ILE A 17 -37.76 23.42 -10.63
CA ILE A 17 -36.37 22.94 -10.41
C ILE A 17 -35.92 23.24 -8.98
N VAL A 18 -36.17 24.47 -8.49
CA VAL A 18 -35.83 24.84 -7.10
C VAL A 18 -36.57 23.95 -6.10
N LEU A 19 -37.89 23.72 -6.33
CA LEU A 19 -38.67 22.84 -5.49
C LEU A 19 -38.13 21.40 -5.48
N LEU A 20 -37.77 20.87 -6.65
CA LEU A 20 -37.20 19.53 -6.77
C LEU A 20 -35.86 19.43 -6.03
N VAL A 21 -34.99 20.42 -6.15
CA VAL A 21 -33.71 20.50 -5.40
C VAL A 21 -33.98 20.53 -3.90
N LEU A 22 -34.94 21.34 -3.43
CA LEU A 22 -35.29 21.39 -2.01
C LEU A 22 -35.84 20.05 -1.49
N ILE A 23 -36.67 19.34 -2.27
CA ILE A 23 -37.16 18.00 -1.91
C ILE A 23 -35.99 17.01 -1.79
N VAL A 24 -35.04 17.02 -2.74
CA VAL A 24 -33.86 16.16 -2.70
C VAL A 24 -33.01 16.46 -1.47
N PHE A 25 -32.80 17.74 -1.16
CA PHE A 25 -32.06 18.14 0.05
C PHE A 25 -32.78 17.75 1.33
N ALA A 26 -34.11 17.97 1.42
CA ALA A 26 -34.94 17.57 2.57
C ALA A 26 -34.85 16.05 2.82
N TYR A 27 -35.00 15.27 1.74
CA TYR A 27 -34.85 13.81 1.80
C TYR A 27 -33.42 13.39 2.21
N GLY A 28 -32.40 14.10 1.70
CA GLY A 28 -31.02 13.89 2.12
C GLY A 28 -30.81 14.13 3.62
N PHE A 29 -31.38 15.21 4.17
CA PHE A 29 -31.32 15.53 5.59
C PHE A 29 -32.01 14.45 6.44
N GLU A 30 -33.16 13.93 5.99
CA GLU A 30 -33.88 12.86 6.70
C GLU A 30 -33.08 11.55 6.72
N ILE A 31 -32.55 11.10 5.57
CA ILE A 31 -31.75 9.87 5.49
C ILE A 31 -30.45 9.95 6.28
N THR A 32 -29.81 11.12 6.30
CA THR A 32 -28.52 11.30 7.00
C THR A 32 -28.69 11.50 8.50
N ASN A 33 -29.92 11.57 9.02
CA ASN A 33 -30.21 11.77 10.45
C ASN A 33 -29.38 12.90 11.07
N ILE A 34 -29.28 14.05 10.38
CA ILE A 34 -28.53 15.20 10.88
C ILE A 34 -29.32 15.83 12.04
N ASP A 35 -28.92 15.51 13.28
CA ASP A 35 -29.50 16.10 14.48
C ASP A 35 -28.53 17.11 15.12
N LEU A 36 -28.83 18.38 14.97
CA LEU A 36 -28.06 19.47 15.56
C LEU A 36 -28.22 19.53 17.11
N ASN A 37 -29.23 18.87 17.68
CA ASN A 37 -29.40 18.83 19.12
C ASN A 37 -28.34 17.96 19.80
N GLU A 38 -27.78 16.96 19.08
CA GLU A 38 -26.63 16.20 19.60
C GLU A 38 -25.43 17.10 19.94
N LEU A 39 -25.14 18.12 19.12
CA LEU A 39 -24.05 19.06 19.36
C LEU A 39 -24.31 19.97 20.59
N ARG A 40 -25.58 20.15 20.98
CA ARG A 40 -25.98 20.99 22.12
C ARG A 40 -26.01 20.22 23.43
N SER A 41 -25.93 18.89 23.40
CA SER A 41 -25.94 18.10 24.63
C SER A 41 -24.68 18.37 25.46
N GLU A 42 -24.86 18.59 26.77
CA GLU A 42 -23.77 18.92 27.71
C GLU A 42 -22.70 17.82 27.70
N GLN A 43 -23.09 16.56 27.63
CA GLN A 43 -22.19 15.42 27.58
C GLN A 43 -21.28 15.47 26.33
N ARG A 44 -21.80 15.82 25.17
CA ARG A 44 -21.04 15.94 23.91
C ARG A 44 -20.10 17.14 23.95
N GLN A 45 -20.56 18.27 24.48
CA GLN A 45 -19.73 19.46 24.64
C GLN A 45 -18.54 19.22 25.59
N ASN A 46 -18.78 18.58 26.72
CA ASN A 46 -17.74 18.21 27.69
C ASN A 46 -16.73 17.20 27.07
N SER A 47 -17.23 16.25 26.27
CA SER A 47 -16.36 15.31 25.55
C SER A 47 -15.53 16.02 24.48
N LEU A 48 -16.13 16.91 23.69
CA LEU A 48 -15.43 17.70 22.68
C LEU A 48 -14.34 18.58 23.33
N GLN A 49 -14.66 19.25 24.44
CA GLN A 49 -13.70 20.07 25.16
C GLN A 49 -12.51 19.24 25.69
N ARG A 50 -12.77 18.05 26.24
CA ARG A 50 -11.74 17.11 26.70
C ARG A 50 -10.82 16.68 25.58
N VAL A 51 -11.40 16.22 24.46
CA VAL A 51 -10.64 15.79 23.27
C VAL A 51 -9.82 16.96 22.71
N THR A 52 -10.43 18.13 22.53
CA THR A 52 -9.74 19.31 21.99
C THR A 52 -8.58 19.75 22.87
N ARG A 53 -8.75 19.74 24.21
CA ARG A 53 -7.67 20.05 25.15
C ARG A 53 -6.54 19.02 25.09
N ALA A 54 -6.86 17.74 24.93
CA ALA A 54 -5.86 16.68 24.80
C ALA A 54 -5.11 16.80 23.46
N LEU A 55 -5.80 17.09 22.36
CA LEU A 55 -5.19 17.34 21.05
C LEU A 55 -4.29 18.59 21.03
N ALA A 56 -4.60 19.60 21.83
CA ALA A 56 -3.77 20.81 21.96
C ALA A 56 -2.46 20.59 22.76
N ARG A 57 -2.27 19.40 23.34
CA ARG A 57 -1.08 19.06 24.14
C ARG A 57 -0.43 17.78 23.60
N PRO A 58 0.25 17.84 22.45
CA PRO A 58 0.87 16.67 21.84
C PRO A 58 1.94 16.06 22.74
N ASP A 59 1.99 14.73 22.75
CA ASP A 59 2.94 13.95 23.51
C ASP A 59 4.27 13.81 22.74
N ILE A 60 5.06 14.90 22.75
CA ILE A 60 6.35 14.97 22.01
C ILE A 60 7.53 14.99 22.96
N PHE A 61 7.39 15.72 24.09
CA PHE A 61 8.45 15.90 25.07
C PHE A 61 7.98 15.48 26.45
N GLU A 62 8.86 14.84 27.19
CA GLU A 62 8.70 14.51 28.59
C GLU A 62 9.92 14.97 29.39
N PHE A 63 9.68 15.26 30.67
CA PHE A 63 10.76 15.54 31.61
C PHE A 63 10.97 14.31 32.50
N GLU A 64 12.20 14.04 32.86
CA GLU A 64 12.49 13.10 33.91
C GLU A 64 11.82 13.61 35.19
N GLN A 65 11.10 12.72 35.89
CA GLN A 65 10.34 13.09 37.09
C GLN A 65 10.94 12.42 38.30
N GLU A 66 11.21 13.26 39.32
CA GLU A 66 11.54 12.80 40.63
C GLU A 66 10.28 12.78 41.51
N GLU A 67 10.00 11.62 42.08
CA GLU A 67 8.76 11.36 42.80
C GLU A 67 9.03 11.27 44.30
N GLN A 68 8.23 12.01 45.10
CA GLN A 68 8.18 11.87 46.54
C GLN A 68 6.82 11.35 46.98
N LYS A 69 6.83 10.38 47.91
CA LYS A 69 5.64 9.75 48.47
C LYS A 69 5.61 9.95 49.95
N ALA A 70 4.45 10.34 50.47
CA ALA A 70 4.17 10.39 51.88
C ALA A 70 2.80 9.78 52.19
N MET A 71 2.67 9.12 53.30
CA MET A 71 1.42 8.50 53.75
C MET A 71 1.12 8.92 55.17
N ALA A 72 -0.18 9.17 55.44
CA ALA A 72 -0.67 9.38 56.79
C ALA A 72 -1.93 8.56 57.04
N PRO A 73 -2.12 8.05 58.26
CA PRO A 73 -3.32 7.31 58.63
C PRO A 73 -4.53 8.24 58.79
N VAL A 74 -5.72 7.71 58.48
CA VAL A 74 -7.02 8.36 58.68
C VAL A 74 -8.05 7.29 59.03
N TYR A 75 -8.92 7.59 59.97
CA TYR A 75 -10.04 6.72 60.31
C TYR A 75 -11.29 7.15 59.53
N VAL A 76 -11.90 6.21 58.86
CA VAL A 76 -13.17 6.43 58.13
C VAL A 76 -14.27 5.71 58.87
N THR A 77 -14.94 6.44 59.65
CA THR A 77 -15.83 6.35 60.80
C THR A 77 -15.08 6.67 62.09
N CYS A 78 -15.49 7.71 62.77
CA CYS A 78 -14.91 8.07 64.08
C CYS A 78 -15.32 7.06 65.15
N PRO A 79 -14.44 6.81 66.13
CA PRO A 79 -14.78 5.96 67.29
C PRO A 79 -16.04 6.43 68.04
N ALA A 80 -16.90 5.48 68.44
CA ALA A 80 -18.21 5.76 69.03
C ALA A 80 -18.15 6.50 70.41
N ASP A 81 -16.99 6.54 71.02
CA ASP A 81 -16.72 7.21 72.30
C ASP A 81 -16.35 8.70 72.15
N GLY A 82 -16.26 9.20 70.91
CA GLY A 82 -15.95 10.59 70.57
C GLY A 82 -14.52 11.03 70.91
N THR A 83 -13.63 10.10 71.23
CA THR A 83 -12.20 10.39 71.41
C THR A 83 -11.46 10.40 70.06
N GLU A 84 -10.62 11.43 69.83
CA GLU A 84 -9.74 11.41 68.65
C GLU A 84 -8.74 10.25 68.78
N PRO A 85 -8.62 9.38 67.79
CA PRO A 85 -7.70 8.24 67.84
C PRO A 85 -6.25 8.73 67.91
N GLU A 86 -5.45 8.12 68.77
CA GLU A 86 -4.00 8.38 68.84
C GLU A 86 -3.36 7.84 67.50
N LEU A 87 -2.86 8.76 66.72
CA LEU A 87 -2.15 8.42 65.48
C LEU A 87 -0.70 8.01 65.79
N PRO A 88 -0.14 7.05 65.08
CA PRO A 88 1.28 6.72 65.20
C PRO A 88 2.15 7.96 64.92
N PRO A 89 3.33 8.11 65.56
CA PRO A 89 4.20 9.26 65.37
C PRO A 89 4.62 9.35 63.89
N THR A 90 4.41 10.52 63.28
CA THR A 90 4.77 10.79 61.89
C THR A 90 6.28 10.99 61.78
N ASP A 91 6.95 10.25 60.89
CA ASP A 91 8.35 10.49 60.60
C ASP A 91 8.50 11.80 59.80
N THR A 92 9.11 12.80 60.43
CA THR A 92 9.32 14.13 59.86
C THR A 92 10.71 14.30 59.19
N SER A 93 11.49 13.25 59.13
CA SER A 93 12.83 13.29 58.52
C SER A 93 12.81 13.43 56.98
N GLY A 94 11.69 13.04 56.34
CA GLY A 94 11.44 13.14 54.90
C GLY A 94 10.16 13.96 54.61
N PRO A 95 9.61 13.82 53.39
CA PRO A 95 8.30 14.37 53.06
C PRO A 95 7.22 13.66 53.89
N TYR A 96 6.35 14.42 54.52
CA TYR A 96 5.24 13.88 55.33
C TYR A 96 3.96 14.64 55.07
N ILE A 97 2.83 14.01 55.41
CA ILE A 97 1.50 14.63 55.36
C ILE A 97 0.80 14.49 56.70
N THR A 98 -0.04 15.47 57.01
CA THR A 98 -0.96 15.47 58.15
C THR A 98 -2.40 15.59 57.67
N ILE A 99 -3.33 14.99 58.39
CA ILE A 99 -4.74 14.99 58.04
C ILE A 99 -5.53 15.56 59.20
N THR A 100 -6.40 16.51 58.92
CA THR A 100 -7.25 17.16 59.93
C THR A 100 -8.70 17.21 59.43
N PRO A 101 -9.67 16.66 60.16
CA PRO A 101 -9.54 15.87 61.38
C PRO A 101 -8.93 14.47 61.13
N ALA A 102 -8.38 13.83 62.16
CA ALA A 102 -7.77 12.50 62.09
C ALA A 102 -8.79 11.38 61.86
N CYS A 103 -10.06 11.63 62.10
CA CYS A 103 -11.20 10.80 61.76
C CYS A 103 -12.33 11.64 61.17
N ALA A 104 -13.07 11.07 60.21
CA ALA A 104 -14.28 11.68 59.65
C ALA A 104 -15.23 10.61 59.13
N GLU A 105 -16.51 10.95 59.02
CA GLU A 105 -17.52 10.05 58.48
C GLU A 105 -17.38 9.92 56.93
N PRO A 106 -17.85 8.81 56.36
CA PRO A 106 -17.88 8.66 54.89
C PRO A 106 -18.59 9.84 54.21
N GLY A 107 -17.93 10.43 53.19
CA GLY A 107 -18.47 11.58 52.47
C GLY A 107 -18.15 12.95 53.09
N GLU A 108 -17.49 13.00 54.25
CA GLU A 108 -17.06 14.27 54.87
C GLU A 108 -15.73 14.76 54.30
N PRO A 109 -15.52 16.10 54.26
CA PRO A 109 -14.26 16.68 53.81
C PRO A 109 -13.18 16.58 54.91
N VAL A 110 -11.95 16.25 54.47
CA VAL A 110 -10.74 16.30 55.28
C VAL A 110 -9.70 17.19 54.62
N THR A 111 -8.93 17.90 55.45
CA THR A 111 -7.82 18.71 54.95
C THR A 111 -6.52 17.94 55.11
N VAL A 112 -5.83 17.74 53.99
CA VAL A 112 -4.50 17.12 53.92
C VAL A 112 -3.46 18.22 53.73
N GLN A 113 -2.52 18.32 54.68
CA GLN A 113 -1.39 19.24 54.58
C GLN A 113 -0.11 18.44 54.39
N GLY A 114 0.72 18.85 53.41
CA GLY A 114 2.00 18.21 53.14
C GLY A 114 3.18 19.12 53.41
N PHE A 115 4.26 18.55 53.92
CA PHE A 115 5.46 19.24 54.34
C PHE A 115 6.71 18.55 53.79
N ASN A 116 7.80 19.30 53.60
CA ASN A 116 9.10 18.83 53.13
C ASN A 116 9.08 18.19 51.73
N PHE A 117 8.09 18.51 50.91
CA PHE A 117 8.07 18.14 49.52
C PHE A 117 9.00 19.03 48.68
N TYR A 118 9.36 18.56 47.49
CA TYR A 118 10.10 19.41 46.56
C TYR A 118 9.32 20.67 46.22
N PRO A 119 9.97 21.85 46.18
CA PRO A 119 9.34 23.09 45.76
C PRO A 119 8.65 22.95 44.39
N ASN A 120 7.43 23.45 44.28
CA ASN A 120 6.60 23.42 43.06
C ASN A 120 6.28 22.00 42.53
N ALA A 121 6.48 20.95 43.33
CA ALA A 121 6.06 19.60 42.99
C ALA A 121 4.54 19.49 42.98
N GLY A 122 3.98 18.76 42.02
CA GLY A 122 2.54 18.57 41.91
C GLY A 122 2.17 17.10 41.74
N GLY A 123 1.01 16.71 42.24
CA GLY A 123 0.55 15.33 42.06
C GLY A 123 -0.71 14.99 42.83
N PRO A 124 -1.26 13.79 42.63
CA PRO A 124 -2.49 13.38 43.25
C PRO A 124 -2.32 12.98 44.73
N VAL A 125 -3.36 13.27 45.52
CA VAL A 125 -3.55 12.66 46.84
C VAL A 125 -4.62 11.60 46.68
N ARG A 126 -4.31 10.38 47.13
CA ARG A 126 -5.16 9.20 46.91
C ARG A 126 -5.47 8.53 48.26
N PHE A 127 -6.63 7.92 48.33
CA PHE A 127 -7.03 7.09 49.46
C PHE A 127 -6.55 5.65 49.26
N VAL A 128 -6.02 5.05 50.31
CA VAL A 128 -5.48 3.69 50.30
C VAL A 128 -6.16 2.90 51.43
N PRO A 129 -7.01 1.90 51.10
CA PRO A 129 -7.64 1.05 52.10
C PRO A 129 -6.60 0.28 52.92
N GLY A 130 -6.77 0.24 54.27
CA GLY A 130 -5.82 -0.45 55.15
C GLY A 130 -5.77 -1.96 54.94
N ASN A 131 -6.90 -2.55 54.56
CA ASN A 131 -7.06 -3.99 54.31
C ASN A 131 -6.52 -4.42 52.89
N ASP A 132 -6.41 -3.48 51.97
CA ASP A 132 -5.85 -3.76 50.62
C ASP A 132 -5.04 -2.53 50.13
N PRO A 133 -3.76 -2.43 50.48
CA PRO A 133 -2.89 -1.31 50.06
C PRO A 133 -2.67 -1.20 48.56
N THR A 134 -3.05 -2.20 47.81
CA THR A 134 -2.91 -2.21 46.32
C THR A 134 -4.11 -1.53 45.64
N ASN A 135 -5.27 -1.50 46.29
CA ASN A 135 -6.50 -0.89 45.79
C ASN A 135 -6.56 0.61 46.13
N VAL A 136 -5.83 1.39 45.32
CA VAL A 136 -5.73 2.84 45.54
C VAL A 136 -6.93 3.55 44.90
N VAL A 137 -7.66 4.34 45.71
CA VAL A 137 -8.84 5.07 45.24
C VAL A 137 -8.50 6.54 44.96
N GLU A 138 -8.86 7.00 43.77
CA GLU A 138 -8.72 8.41 43.40
C GLU A 138 -9.88 9.22 44.00
N LEU A 139 -9.55 10.25 44.74
CA LEU A 139 -10.51 11.15 45.38
C LEU A 139 -10.71 12.40 44.52
N GLY A 140 -11.56 12.29 43.52
CA GLY A 140 -11.79 13.39 42.56
C GLY A 140 -10.56 13.78 41.75
N ASN A 141 -10.60 14.95 41.13
CA ASN A 141 -9.50 15.50 40.31
C ASN A 141 -8.62 16.48 41.11
N VAL A 142 -8.48 16.30 42.42
CA VAL A 142 -7.68 17.19 43.24
C VAL A 142 -6.20 16.90 43.06
N VAL A 143 -5.48 17.86 42.47
CA VAL A 143 -4.03 17.83 42.32
C VAL A 143 -3.44 18.76 43.39
N ALA A 144 -2.75 18.17 44.37
CA ALA A 144 -1.98 18.94 45.34
C ALA A 144 -0.76 19.57 44.64
N GLN A 145 -0.47 20.83 44.92
CA GLN A 145 0.70 21.53 44.40
C GLN A 145 1.44 22.17 45.57
N ALA A 146 2.68 21.74 45.77
CA ALA A 146 3.56 22.32 46.77
C ALA A 146 3.98 23.75 46.38
N ASP A 147 4.06 24.62 47.32
CA ASP A 147 4.57 25.98 47.19
C ASP A 147 6.11 26.02 47.10
N ALA A 148 6.70 27.21 47.07
CA ALA A 148 8.15 27.38 47.03
C ALA A 148 8.87 26.85 48.29
N THR A 149 8.16 26.61 49.40
CA THR A 149 8.68 26.06 50.67
C THR A 149 8.51 24.54 50.77
N GLY A 150 7.82 23.92 49.80
CA GLY A 150 7.52 22.49 49.82
C GLY A 150 6.28 22.12 50.63
N HIS A 151 5.41 23.10 50.94
CA HIS A 151 4.16 22.90 51.66
C HIS A 151 2.98 22.93 50.71
N PHE A 152 1.97 22.07 50.93
CA PHE A 152 0.68 22.14 50.25
C PHE A 152 -0.48 21.88 51.17
N THR A 153 -1.66 22.37 50.81
CA THR A 153 -2.93 22.09 51.47
C THR A 153 -3.95 21.65 50.43
N ALA A 154 -4.64 20.55 50.67
CA ALA A 154 -5.67 20.02 49.80
C ALA A 154 -6.89 19.57 50.60
N GLU A 155 -8.07 20.00 50.18
CA GLU A 155 -9.33 19.51 50.74
C GLU A 155 -9.85 18.34 49.87
N LEU A 156 -10.15 17.23 50.53
CA LEU A 156 -10.56 15.98 49.90
C LEU A 156 -11.77 15.40 50.61
N VAL A 157 -12.70 14.85 49.88
CA VAL A 157 -13.87 14.15 50.43
C VAL A 157 -13.54 12.68 50.59
N LEU A 158 -13.74 12.11 51.76
CA LEU A 158 -13.50 10.70 52.02
C LEU A 158 -14.48 9.82 51.21
N PRO A 159 -14.04 8.67 50.71
CA PRO A 159 -14.91 7.77 49.98
C PRO A 159 -15.92 7.11 50.91
N ASP A 160 -17.08 6.70 50.37
CA ASP A 160 -18.11 5.95 51.08
C ASP A 160 -17.65 4.48 51.33
N ARG A 161 -16.65 4.34 52.21
CA ARG A 161 -16.04 3.04 52.56
C ARG A 161 -15.73 3.02 54.08
N PRO A 162 -16.77 2.84 54.90
CA PRO A 162 -16.55 2.73 56.33
C PRO A 162 -15.72 1.49 56.69
N SER A 163 -14.78 1.61 57.60
CA SER A 163 -13.93 0.51 58.05
C SER A 163 -13.46 0.72 59.47
N GLU A 164 -13.43 -0.35 60.24
CA GLU A 164 -12.82 -0.35 61.57
C GLU A 164 -11.29 -0.33 61.52
N ASP A 165 -10.71 -0.73 60.37
CA ASP A 165 -9.27 -0.70 60.17
C ASP A 165 -8.78 0.71 59.82
N VAL A 166 -7.53 1.00 60.20
CA VAL A 166 -6.85 2.25 59.85
C VAL A 166 -6.70 2.32 58.32
N GLN A 167 -7.17 3.40 57.73
CA GLN A 167 -7.01 3.72 56.32
C GLN A 167 -5.84 4.71 56.15
N PHE A 168 -5.40 4.90 54.91
CA PHE A 168 -4.28 5.81 54.66
C PHE A 168 -4.61 6.78 53.53
N MET A 169 -4.10 8.02 53.65
CA MET A 169 -4.00 8.95 52.53
C MET A 169 -2.56 8.96 52.04
N ARG A 170 -2.38 8.86 50.72
CA ARG A 170 -1.07 8.86 50.08
C ARG A 170 -0.94 10.04 49.12
N ALA A 171 -0.07 10.98 49.44
CA ALA A 171 0.35 12.04 48.56
C ALA A 171 1.52 11.53 47.68
N THR A 172 1.43 11.75 46.39
CA THR A 172 2.46 11.39 45.43
C THR A 172 2.75 12.62 44.58
N LEU A 173 3.75 13.40 44.95
CA LEU A 173 4.11 14.62 44.25
C LEU A 173 5.34 14.39 43.37
N ARG A 174 5.35 14.99 42.20
CA ARG A 174 6.40 14.86 41.19
C ARG A 174 6.97 16.21 40.81
N ARG A 175 8.27 16.26 40.68
CA ARG A 175 9.00 17.40 40.16
C ARG A 175 9.69 17.04 38.86
N ASN A 176 9.56 17.90 37.86
CA ASN A 176 10.30 17.75 36.63
C ASN A 176 11.77 18.13 36.85
N ILE A 177 12.69 17.25 36.44
CA ILE A 177 14.13 17.47 36.54
C ILE A 177 14.79 17.34 35.16
N GLY A 178 15.95 17.98 34.99
CA GLY A 178 16.76 17.89 33.77
C GLY A 178 16.18 18.62 32.55
N VAL A 179 16.64 18.22 31.39
CA VAL A 179 16.19 18.76 30.08
C VAL A 179 15.10 17.87 29.48
N PRO A 180 14.16 18.45 28.72
CA PRO A 180 13.11 17.65 28.08
C PRO A 180 13.72 16.62 27.13
N ARG A 181 13.24 15.40 27.18
CA ARG A 181 13.58 14.30 26.29
C ARG A 181 12.41 14.00 25.35
N PHE A 182 12.70 13.43 24.18
CA PHE A 182 11.63 12.92 23.32
C PHE A 182 10.92 11.76 23.98
N THR A 183 9.58 11.80 23.99
CA THR A 183 8.77 10.69 24.47
C THR A 183 8.94 9.46 23.59
N GLU A 184 8.60 8.29 24.12
CA GLU A 184 8.51 7.07 23.33
C GLU A 184 7.50 7.22 22.17
N THR A 185 6.41 7.93 22.42
CA THR A 185 5.43 8.31 21.38
C THR A 185 6.09 9.06 20.22
N ALA A 186 6.93 10.04 20.51
CA ALA A 186 7.63 10.81 19.48
C ALA A 186 8.60 9.92 18.68
N ARG A 187 9.30 9.01 19.34
CA ARG A 187 10.22 8.06 18.69
C ARG A 187 9.46 7.09 17.77
N ILE A 188 8.41 6.45 18.29
CA ILE A 188 7.54 5.56 17.49
C ILE A 188 6.94 6.32 16.31
N THR A 189 6.50 7.57 16.52
CA THR A 189 5.96 8.42 15.46
C THR A 189 6.98 8.66 14.37
N TRP A 190 8.25 8.94 14.72
CA TRP A 190 9.33 9.11 13.75
C TRP A 190 9.57 7.85 12.92
N ASP A 191 9.70 6.69 13.57
CA ASP A 191 9.93 5.42 12.89
C ASP A 191 8.77 5.08 11.93
N LYS A 192 7.54 5.33 12.35
CA LYS A 192 6.34 5.07 11.55
C LYS A 192 6.12 6.06 10.41
N ILE A 193 6.60 7.29 10.55
CA ILE A 193 6.63 8.25 9.44
C ILE A 193 7.62 7.81 8.36
N VAL A 194 8.82 7.43 8.78
CA VAL A 194 9.83 6.90 7.85
C VAL A 194 9.28 5.68 7.10
N GLU A 195 8.66 4.74 7.82
CA GLU A 195 7.98 3.59 7.22
C GLU A 195 6.91 4.04 6.19
N THR A 196 6.09 5.04 6.51
CA THR A 196 5.03 5.58 5.65
C THR A 196 5.58 6.15 4.34
N VAL A 197 6.66 6.95 4.43
CA VAL A 197 7.31 7.55 3.25
C VAL A 197 7.92 6.49 2.34
N PHE A 198 8.62 5.51 2.92
CA PHE A 198 9.20 4.41 2.13
C PHE A 198 8.15 3.49 1.52
N LEU A 199 7.06 3.22 2.23
CA LEU A 199 5.92 2.46 1.73
C LEU A 199 5.33 3.13 0.47
N ALA A 200 5.11 4.45 0.53
CA ALA A 200 4.64 5.23 -0.61
C ALA A 200 5.66 5.26 -1.76
N LEU A 201 6.95 5.40 -1.46
CA LEU A 201 8.02 5.40 -2.46
C LEU A 201 8.10 4.06 -3.20
N LEU A 202 8.15 2.95 -2.45
CA LEU A 202 8.20 1.61 -3.03
C LEU A 202 6.98 1.32 -3.90
N ALA A 203 5.78 1.64 -3.43
CA ALA A 203 4.55 1.49 -4.20
C ALA A 203 4.58 2.33 -5.49
N THR A 204 5.14 3.54 -5.44
CA THR A 204 5.26 4.41 -6.62
C THR A 204 6.27 3.88 -7.62
N VAL A 205 7.44 3.45 -7.17
CA VAL A 205 8.49 2.90 -8.06
C VAL A 205 8.00 1.63 -8.76
N LEU A 206 7.49 0.66 -7.99
CA LEU A 206 6.95 -0.59 -8.54
C LEU A 206 5.77 -0.32 -9.47
N GLY A 207 4.88 0.58 -9.05
CA GLY A 207 3.73 0.99 -9.84
C GLY A 207 4.13 1.63 -11.17
N THR A 208 5.12 2.50 -11.17
CA THR A 208 5.64 3.16 -12.38
C THR A 208 6.26 2.17 -13.35
N LEU A 209 7.10 1.26 -12.85
CA LEU A 209 7.75 0.24 -13.69
C LEU A 209 6.74 -0.62 -14.46
N LEU A 210 5.64 -0.99 -13.82
CA LEU A 210 4.58 -1.80 -14.45
C LEU A 210 3.60 -0.96 -15.27
N ALA A 211 3.38 0.31 -14.90
CA ALA A 211 2.50 1.21 -15.65
C ALA A 211 3.05 1.59 -17.02
N ILE A 212 4.37 1.73 -17.17
CA ILE A 212 5.01 2.09 -18.45
C ILE A 212 4.62 1.12 -19.59
N PRO A 213 4.88 -0.19 -19.53
CA PRO A 213 4.51 -1.09 -20.60
C PRO A 213 2.99 -1.18 -20.80
N LEU A 214 2.19 -1.12 -19.74
CA LEU A 214 0.73 -1.12 -19.84
C LEU A 214 0.19 0.11 -20.56
N SER A 215 0.84 1.27 -20.41
CA SER A 215 0.42 2.50 -21.08
C SER A 215 0.47 2.41 -22.60
N PHE A 216 1.46 1.72 -23.16
CA PHE A 216 1.57 1.51 -24.61
C PHE A 216 0.46 0.59 -25.15
N ILE A 217 0.07 -0.42 -24.37
CA ILE A 217 -1.04 -1.31 -24.72
C ILE A 217 -2.39 -0.59 -24.60
N ALA A 218 -2.50 0.34 -23.63
CA ALA A 218 -3.69 1.14 -23.42
C ALA A 218 -3.77 2.40 -24.30
N ALA A 219 -2.82 2.63 -25.22
CA ALA A 219 -2.83 3.76 -26.14
C ALA A 219 -3.49 3.41 -27.48
N ARG A 220 -4.58 4.12 -27.82
CA ARG A 220 -5.41 3.85 -29.00
C ARG A 220 -4.65 4.08 -30.32
N ASN A 221 -3.84 5.13 -30.40
CA ASN A 221 -3.07 5.48 -31.59
C ASN A 221 -2.11 4.35 -31.99
N LEU A 222 -1.46 3.70 -31.05
CA LEU A 222 -0.56 2.58 -31.29
C LEU A 222 -1.31 1.30 -31.65
N MET A 223 -2.42 1.02 -30.95
CA MET A 223 -3.18 -0.20 -31.13
C MET A 223 -4.05 -0.20 -32.40
N ARG A 224 -4.47 0.97 -32.90
CA ARG A 224 -5.30 1.07 -34.12
C ARG A 224 -4.60 0.51 -35.38
N SER A 225 -3.30 0.60 -35.45
CA SER A 225 -2.52 0.10 -36.58
C SER A 225 -2.28 -1.42 -36.56
N VAL A 226 -2.52 -2.07 -35.40
CA VAL A 226 -2.27 -3.51 -35.23
C VAL A 226 -3.44 -4.30 -35.80
N ARG A 227 -3.22 -4.88 -36.99
CA ARG A 227 -4.18 -5.74 -37.70
C ARG A 227 -3.53 -7.08 -38.00
N SER A 228 -4.31 -8.16 -37.87
CA SER A 228 -3.83 -9.52 -38.11
C SER A 228 -4.92 -10.39 -38.75
N PRO A 229 -4.57 -11.39 -39.57
CA PRO A 229 -5.52 -12.40 -40.05
C PRO A 229 -6.06 -13.24 -38.91
N LEU A 230 -7.26 -13.80 -39.05
CA LEU A 230 -7.93 -14.58 -38.01
C LEU A 230 -7.11 -15.80 -37.57
N ALA A 231 -6.49 -16.55 -38.49
CA ALA A 231 -5.60 -17.68 -38.15
C ALA A 231 -4.40 -17.26 -37.29
N SER A 232 -3.81 -16.09 -37.56
CA SER A 232 -2.72 -15.52 -36.75
C SER A 232 -3.19 -15.20 -35.33
N ILE A 233 -4.36 -14.58 -35.17
CA ILE A 233 -4.97 -14.25 -33.87
C ILE A 233 -5.27 -15.52 -33.11
N ALA A 234 -5.91 -16.50 -33.75
CA ALA A 234 -6.31 -17.75 -33.10
C ALA A 234 -5.09 -18.53 -32.59
N LEU A 235 -4.06 -18.68 -33.42
CA LEU A 235 -2.81 -19.34 -33.01
C LEU A 235 -2.07 -18.56 -31.91
N SER A 236 -2.12 -17.24 -31.95
CA SER A 236 -1.55 -16.41 -30.85
C SER A 236 -2.25 -16.66 -29.51
N ILE A 237 -3.58 -16.73 -29.51
CA ILE A 237 -4.40 -17.01 -28.32
C ILE A 237 -4.09 -18.39 -27.73
N ILE A 238 -3.95 -19.40 -28.57
CA ILE A 238 -3.59 -20.76 -28.14
C ILE A 238 -2.14 -20.82 -27.67
N GLY A 239 -1.23 -20.14 -28.36
CA GLY A 239 0.20 -20.14 -28.09
C GLY A 239 0.56 -19.48 -26.77
N TRP A 240 -0.21 -18.46 -26.33
CA TRP A 240 0.11 -17.70 -25.14
C TRP A 240 0.01 -18.54 -23.84
N PRO A 241 -1.10 -19.22 -23.51
CA PRO A 241 -1.18 -20.07 -22.32
C PRO A 241 -0.28 -21.31 -22.40
N LEU A 242 -0.13 -21.91 -23.58
CA LEU A 242 0.80 -23.03 -23.78
C LEU A 242 2.24 -22.59 -23.51
N GLY A 243 2.64 -21.45 -24.03
CA GLY A 243 3.98 -20.91 -23.81
C GLY A 243 4.23 -20.54 -22.36
N ILE A 244 3.23 -19.99 -21.66
CA ILE A 244 3.31 -19.73 -20.21
C ILE A 244 3.52 -21.04 -19.45
N ALA A 245 2.74 -22.07 -19.71
CA ALA A 245 2.85 -23.37 -19.05
C ALA A 245 4.23 -24.01 -19.29
N ILE A 246 4.67 -24.06 -20.56
CA ILE A 246 5.98 -24.62 -20.91
C ILE A 246 7.11 -23.80 -20.26
N GLY A 247 7.04 -22.46 -20.35
CA GLY A 247 8.05 -21.57 -19.78
C GLY A 247 8.15 -21.71 -18.27
N TYR A 248 7.02 -21.75 -17.58
CA TYR A 248 6.99 -21.97 -16.14
C TYR A 248 7.64 -23.30 -15.75
N LEU A 249 7.27 -24.40 -16.43
CA LEU A 249 7.86 -25.71 -16.18
C LEU A 249 9.37 -25.73 -16.41
N VAL A 250 9.84 -25.15 -17.52
CA VAL A 250 11.27 -25.09 -17.88
C VAL A 250 12.04 -24.26 -16.85
N VAL A 251 11.58 -23.04 -16.55
CA VAL A 251 12.29 -22.15 -15.62
C VAL A 251 12.28 -22.69 -14.20
N ASN A 252 11.16 -23.27 -13.77
CA ASN A 252 11.09 -23.93 -12.47
C ASN A 252 12.05 -25.13 -12.35
N ARG A 253 12.19 -25.92 -13.43
CA ARG A 253 13.20 -27.01 -13.48
C ARG A 253 14.62 -26.48 -13.41
N ILE A 254 14.93 -25.37 -14.08
CA ILE A 254 16.23 -24.70 -13.98
C ILE A 254 16.49 -24.24 -12.55
N GLY A 255 15.48 -23.64 -11.88
CA GLY A 255 15.57 -23.23 -10.49
C GLY A 255 15.83 -24.43 -9.54
N GLN A 256 15.17 -25.56 -9.76
CA GLN A 256 15.41 -26.81 -9.01
C GLN A 256 16.85 -27.34 -9.22
N ILE A 257 17.34 -27.32 -10.47
CA ILE A 257 18.74 -27.70 -10.78
C ILE A 257 19.71 -26.74 -10.09
N ALA A 258 19.46 -25.43 -10.14
CA ALA A 258 20.30 -24.46 -9.46
C ALA A 258 20.30 -24.66 -7.93
N ALA A 259 19.16 -25.03 -7.35
CA ALA A 259 19.04 -25.33 -5.93
C ALA A 259 19.68 -26.66 -5.49
N SER A 260 19.80 -27.63 -6.39
CA SER A 260 20.43 -28.93 -6.09
C SER A 260 21.98 -28.86 -6.07
N ILE A 261 22.56 -27.78 -6.58
CA ILE A 261 24.02 -27.56 -6.52
C ILE A 261 24.39 -27.09 -5.12
N THR A 262 25.59 -27.50 -4.65
CA THR A 262 26.09 -27.09 -3.32
C THR A 262 26.03 -25.58 -3.14
N ASN A 263 25.24 -25.11 -2.19
CA ASN A 263 25.02 -23.69 -1.94
C ASN A 263 26.17 -23.12 -1.10
N SER A 264 27.24 -22.70 -1.78
CA SER A 264 28.37 -22.00 -1.16
C SER A 264 28.80 -20.81 -1.98
N ILE A 265 29.38 -19.79 -1.34
CA ILE A 265 29.80 -18.55 -2.02
C ILE A 265 30.73 -18.83 -3.22
N PRO A 266 31.80 -19.67 -3.11
CA PRO A 266 32.68 -19.96 -4.23
C PRO A 266 31.96 -20.64 -5.40
N VAL A 267 31.11 -21.63 -5.13
CA VAL A 267 30.37 -22.38 -6.16
C VAL A 267 29.37 -21.48 -6.87
N ASN A 268 28.63 -20.68 -6.13
CA ASN A 268 27.65 -19.75 -6.71
C ASN A 268 28.36 -18.64 -7.52
N LEU A 269 29.54 -18.16 -7.06
CA LEU A 269 30.33 -17.18 -7.80
C LEU A 269 30.79 -17.75 -9.15
N VAL A 270 31.33 -18.97 -9.15
CA VAL A 270 31.70 -19.66 -10.41
C VAL A 270 30.47 -19.85 -11.29
N GLY A 271 29.33 -20.25 -10.73
CA GLY A 271 28.06 -20.38 -11.44
C GLY A 271 27.63 -19.08 -12.14
N VAL A 272 27.70 -17.94 -11.43
CA VAL A 272 27.38 -16.62 -11.98
C VAL A 272 28.34 -16.23 -13.09
N VAL A 273 29.65 -16.40 -12.90
CA VAL A 273 30.68 -16.05 -13.90
C VAL A 273 30.51 -16.88 -15.17
N VAL A 274 30.37 -18.19 -15.03
CA VAL A 274 30.16 -19.12 -16.15
C VAL A 274 28.87 -18.81 -16.90
N ALA A 275 27.78 -18.59 -16.13
CA ALA A 275 26.49 -18.27 -16.71
C ALA A 275 26.36 -16.81 -17.22
N SER A 276 27.35 -15.98 -17.04
CA SER A 276 27.47 -14.67 -17.70
C SER A 276 28.29 -14.75 -18.98
N ILE A 277 29.41 -15.46 -18.94
CA ILE A 277 30.34 -15.57 -20.08
C ILE A 277 29.76 -16.44 -21.18
N ILE A 278 29.21 -17.62 -20.86
CA ILE A 278 28.69 -18.55 -21.87
C ILE A 278 27.58 -17.92 -22.70
N PRO A 279 26.50 -17.37 -22.15
CA PRO A 279 25.47 -16.71 -22.95
C PRO A 279 26.02 -15.55 -23.78
N TRP A 280 26.94 -14.74 -23.24
CA TRP A 280 27.55 -13.66 -24.01
C TRP A 280 28.28 -14.16 -25.25
N LEU A 281 29.08 -15.25 -25.14
CA LEU A 281 29.75 -15.87 -26.28
C LEU A 281 28.74 -16.45 -27.27
N LEU A 282 27.72 -17.14 -26.77
CA LEU A 282 26.67 -17.74 -27.60
C LEU A 282 25.85 -16.67 -28.36
N PHE A 283 25.50 -15.56 -27.70
CA PHE A 283 24.84 -14.42 -28.33
C PHE A 283 25.70 -13.78 -29.40
N ARG A 284 26.99 -13.54 -29.09
CA ARG A 284 27.93 -12.97 -30.07
C ARG A 284 28.08 -13.85 -31.32
N TRP A 285 28.09 -15.17 -31.14
CA TRP A 285 28.15 -16.11 -32.26
C TRP A 285 26.82 -16.16 -33.04
N ALA A 286 25.69 -16.18 -32.38
CA ALA A 286 24.38 -16.33 -32.98
C ALA A 286 23.89 -15.04 -33.66
N MET A 287 24.35 -13.86 -33.20
CA MET A 287 23.98 -12.54 -33.73
C MET A 287 25.24 -11.72 -34.08
N PRO A 288 25.95 -12.06 -35.16
CA PRO A 288 27.11 -11.29 -35.61
C PRO A 288 26.68 -9.87 -36.03
N ALA A 289 27.53 -8.85 -35.70
CA ALA A 289 27.23 -7.45 -35.96
C ALA A 289 27.12 -7.11 -37.45
N GLU A 290 27.86 -7.81 -38.32
CA GLU A 290 27.88 -7.59 -39.75
C GLU A 290 27.58 -8.90 -40.51
N GLU A 291 26.47 -8.95 -41.21
CA GLU A 291 26.11 -10.08 -42.09
C GLU A 291 25.79 -9.57 -43.48
N LEU A 292 26.74 -9.77 -44.41
CA LEU A 292 26.61 -9.38 -45.81
C LEU A 292 25.75 -10.36 -46.63
N ARG A 293 25.47 -11.57 -46.11
CA ARG A 293 24.70 -12.62 -46.82
C ARG A 293 23.64 -13.23 -45.91
N VAL A 294 22.50 -13.55 -46.50
CA VAL A 294 21.42 -14.27 -45.84
C VAL A 294 21.90 -15.68 -45.45
N PRO A 295 21.91 -16.05 -44.17
CA PRO A 295 22.44 -17.35 -43.74
C PRO A 295 21.61 -18.53 -44.29
N ALA A 296 22.27 -19.65 -44.54
CA ALA A 296 21.62 -20.90 -44.95
C ALA A 296 20.57 -21.36 -43.95
N PRO A 297 19.50 -22.06 -44.37
CA PRO A 297 18.42 -22.49 -43.48
C PRO A 297 18.90 -23.28 -42.24
N GLY A 298 19.87 -24.19 -42.43
CA GLY A 298 20.46 -24.95 -41.32
C GLY A 298 21.19 -24.08 -40.31
N LEU A 299 21.94 -23.06 -40.75
CA LEU A 299 22.62 -22.13 -39.86
C LEU A 299 21.63 -21.26 -39.06
N ARG A 300 20.48 -20.90 -39.64
CA ARG A 300 19.42 -20.18 -38.91
C ARG A 300 18.85 -21.02 -37.77
N ILE A 301 18.57 -22.31 -38.04
CA ILE A 301 18.07 -23.24 -37.01
C ILE A 301 19.12 -23.42 -35.90
N ALA A 302 20.38 -23.64 -36.26
CA ALA A 302 21.48 -23.76 -35.33
C ALA A 302 21.60 -22.50 -34.41
N ARG A 303 21.54 -21.31 -35.01
CA ARG A 303 21.56 -20.04 -34.24
C ARG A 303 20.37 -19.91 -33.30
N LEU A 304 19.17 -20.29 -33.72
CA LEU A 304 17.99 -20.26 -32.84
C LEU A 304 18.14 -21.23 -31.67
N LEU A 305 18.68 -22.43 -31.89
CA LEU A 305 18.95 -23.39 -30.81
C LEU A 305 20.03 -22.86 -29.85
N VAL A 306 21.10 -22.25 -30.36
CA VAL A 306 22.15 -21.65 -29.54
C VAL A 306 21.61 -20.48 -28.72
N LEU A 307 20.76 -19.62 -29.30
CA LEU A 307 20.08 -18.55 -28.55
C LEU A 307 19.16 -19.11 -27.44
N PHE A 308 18.45 -20.19 -27.74
CA PHE A 308 17.63 -20.86 -26.74
C PHE A 308 18.48 -21.40 -25.56
N VAL A 309 19.59 -22.08 -25.85
CA VAL A 309 20.53 -22.55 -24.84
C VAL A 309 21.13 -21.36 -24.07
N ALA A 310 21.50 -20.29 -24.74
CA ALA A 310 22.01 -19.08 -24.08
C ALA A 310 21.01 -18.49 -23.07
N VAL A 311 19.72 -18.46 -23.40
CA VAL A 311 18.66 -18.02 -22.49
C VAL A 311 18.54 -18.96 -21.29
N LEU A 312 18.57 -20.29 -21.49
CA LEU A 312 18.50 -21.26 -20.37
C LEU A 312 19.67 -21.11 -19.42
N VAL A 313 20.89 -20.96 -19.94
CA VAL A 313 22.11 -20.74 -19.14
C VAL A 313 22.05 -19.37 -18.42
N GLY A 314 21.54 -18.34 -19.07
CA GLY A 314 21.31 -17.03 -18.46
C GLY A 314 20.32 -17.08 -17.30
N LEU A 315 19.20 -17.79 -17.46
CA LEU A 315 18.23 -18.03 -16.39
C LEU A 315 18.85 -18.80 -15.21
N PHE A 316 19.65 -19.82 -15.49
CA PHE A 316 20.39 -20.53 -14.46
C PHE A 316 21.33 -19.57 -13.69
N GLY A 317 22.02 -18.67 -14.42
CA GLY A 317 22.86 -17.63 -13.84
C GLY A 317 22.11 -16.68 -12.91
N LEU A 318 20.86 -16.32 -13.25
CA LEU A 318 20.01 -15.49 -12.37
C LEU A 318 19.68 -16.21 -11.05
N PHE A 319 19.42 -17.51 -11.06
CA PHE A 319 19.23 -18.29 -9.83
C PHE A 319 20.52 -18.39 -9.01
N GLN A 320 21.67 -18.59 -9.65
CA GLN A 320 22.97 -18.60 -8.98
C GLN A 320 23.32 -17.22 -8.40
N LEU A 321 23.00 -16.13 -9.09
CA LEU A 321 23.15 -14.77 -8.60
C LEU A 321 22.28 -14.55 -7.34
N ALA A 322 21.03 -14.99 -7.39
CA ALA A 322 20.14 -14.90 -6.24
C ALA A 322 20.67 -15.68 -5.02
N GLN A 323 21.22 -16.88 -5.24
CA GLN A 323 21.85 -17.66 -4.16
C GLN A 323 23.13 -17.00 -3.63
N LEU A 324 23.97 -16.49 -4.53
CA LEU A 324 25.19 -15.78 -4.17
C LEU A 324 24.90 -14.53 -3.33
N THR A 325 23.96 -13.70 -3.77
CA THR A 325 23.59 -12.48 -3.04
C THR A 325 22.98 -12.81 -1.68
N ALA A 326 22.14 -13.87 -1.58
CA ALA A 326 21.60 -14.33 -0.30
C ALA A 326 22.71 -14.76 0.67
N ASN A 327 23.68 -15.59 0.20
CA ASN A 327 24.78 -16.08 1.02
C ASN A 327 25.73 -14.95 1.47
N ILE A 328 26.06 -14.03 0.57
CA ILE A 328 26.88 -12.85 0.90
C ILE A 328 26.14 -12.00 1.95
N SER A 329 24.84 -11.74 1.74
CA SER A 329 24.03 -10.94 2.67
C SER A 329 24.05 -11.51 4.09
N LEU A 330 23.87 -12.82 4.24
CA LEU A 330 23.91 -13.48 5.54
C LEU A 330 25.29 -13.37 6.19
N SER A 331 26.38 -13.51 5.41
CA SER A 331 27.74 -13.46 5.91
C SER A 331 28.21 -12.07 6.35
N ILE A 332 27.72 -11.00 5.70
CA ILE A 332 28.16 -9.62 6.00
C ILE A 332 27.24 -8.89 6.98
N ARG A 333 26.07 -9.45 7.30
CA ARG A 333 25.05 -8.78 8.12
C ARG A 333 25.56 -8.33 9.47
N GLU A 334 26.27 -9.21 10.17
CA GLU A 334 26.83 -8.90 11.49
C GLU A 334 28.00 -7.92 11.40
N ALA A 335 28.83 -8.04 10.38
CA ALA A 335 29.98 -7.16 10.15
C ALA A 335 29.58 -5.71 9.84
N LEU A 336 28.39 -5.49 9.26
CA LEU A 336 27.88 -4.16 8.92
C LEU A 336 27.30 -3.39 10.12
N GLY A 337 27.10 -4.02 11.29
CA GLY A 337 26.55 -3.36 12.48
C GLY A 337 25.27 -2.54 12.17
N PRO A 338 25.24 -1.21 12.40
CA PRO A 338 24.07 -0.36 12.12
C PRO A 338 23.63 -0.36 10.65
N ALA A 339 24.53 -0.63 9.69
CA ALA A 339 24.24 -0.74 8.27
C ALA A 339 23.76 -2.15 7.85
N GLY A 340 23.55 -3.08 8.79
CA GLY A 340 23.06 -4.44 8.53
C GLY A 340 21.73 -4.50 7.76
N PHE A 341 20.96 -3.40 7.75
CA PHE A 341 19.75 -3.27 6.92
C PHE A 341 20.04 -3.41 5.42
N LEU A 342 21.25 -3.04 4.94
CA LEU A 342 21.65 -3.23 3.54
C LEU A 342 21.78 -4.71 3.20
N ALA A 343 22.35 -5.50 4.10
CA ALA A 343 22.40 -6.95 3.93
C ALA A 343 21.01 -7.57 3.92
N THR A 344 20.11 -7.14 4.83
CA THR A 344 18.72 -7.60 4.83
C THR A 344 18.01 -7.23 3.53
N PHE A 345 18.22 -6.03 3.01
CA PHE A 345 17.68 -5.62 1.71
C PHE A 345 18.17 -6.51 0.56
N LEU A 346 19.48 -6.77 0.48
CA LEU A 346 20.05 -7.66 -0.55
C LEU A 346 19.49 -9.08 -0.45
N PHE A 347 19.29 -9.58 0.76
CA PHE A 347 18.63 -10.87 0.98
C PHE A 347 17.21 -10.89 0.43
N GLN A 348 16.40 -9.88 0.75
CA GLN A 348 15.02 -9.76 0.24
C GLN A 348 14.98 -9.64 -1.28
N VAL A 349 15.88 -8.85 -1.88
CA VAL A 349 15.99 -8.74 -3.33
C VAL A 349 16.32 -10.09 -3.97
N SER A 350 17.18 -10.89 -3.35
CA SER A 350 17.51 -12.23 -3.84
C SER A 350 16.31 -13.18 -3.80
N ASP A 351 15.50 -13.10 -2.76
CA ASP A 351 14.27 -13.90 -2.63
C ASP A 351 13.21 -13.48 -3.67
N ILE A 352 13.03 -12.17 -3.85
CA ILE A 352 12.16 -11.61 -4.91
C ILE A 352 12.63 -12.10 -6.29
N LEU A 353 13.94 -12.09 -6.55
CA LEU A 353 14.49 -12.56 -7.82
C LEU A 353 14.18 -14.03 -8.08
N ARG A 354 14.26 -14.89 -7.04
CA ARG A 354 13.89 -16.32 -7.14
C ARG A 354 12.41 -16.51 -7.49
N VAL A 355 11.53 -15.75 -6.88
CA VAL A 355 10.07 -15.86 -7.07
C VAL A 355 9.63 -15.27 -8.42
N ILE A 356 10.21 -14.12 -8.81
CA ILE A 356 9.82 -13.42 -10.04
C ILE A 356 10.38 -14.11 -11.31
N THR A 357 11.58 -14.69 -11.24
CA THR A 357 12.23 -15.29 -12.42
C THR A 357 11.34 -16.31 -13.14
N PRO A 358 10.67 -17.29 -12.49
CA PRO A 358 9.75 -18.21 -13.13
C PRO A 358 8.54 -17.51 -13.77
N ALA A 359 7.98 -16.50 -13.11
CA ALA A 359 6.83 -15.75 -13.62
C ALA A 359 7.18 -14.93 -14.87
N VAL A 360 8.29 -14.20 -14.85
CA VAL A 360 8.79 -13.42 -16.00
C VAL A 360 9.20 -14.35 -17.15
N GLY A 361 9.89 -15.44 -16.83
CA GLY A 361 10.26 -16.44 -17.84
C GLY A 361 9.04 -17.11 -18.49
N ALA A 362 8.00 -17.40 -17.74
CA ALA A 362 6.73 -17.92 -18.24
C ALA A 362 6.04 -16.92 -19.18
N LEU A 363 5.92 -15.66 -18.76
CA LEU A 363 5.31 -14.61 -19.59
C LEU A 363 6.10 -14.35 -20.87
N ALA A 364 7.43 -14.29 -20.79
CA ALA A 364 8.29 -14.13 -21.96
C ALA A 364 8.16 -15.30 -22.93
N SER A 365 8.15 -16.53 -22.45
CA SER A 365 7.95 -17.74 -23.23
C SER A 365 6.54 -17.76 -23.86
N GLY A 366 5.50 -17.35 -23.13
CA GLY A 366 4.16 -17.13 -23.66
C GLY A 366 4.16 -16.16 -24.85
N GLY A 367 4.82 -15.01 -24.71
CA GLY A 367 4.96 -14.02 -25.77
C GLY A 367 5.74 -14.54 -27.00
N VAL A 368 6.84 -15.27 -26.78
CA VAL A 368 7.64 -15.87 -27.88
C VAL A 368 6.84 -16.94 -28.61
N LEU A 369 6.21 -17.87 -27.91
CA LEU A 369 5.43 -18.92 -28.55
C LEU A 369 4.20 -18.36 -29.27
N SER A 370 3.48 -17.44 -28.64
CA SER A 370 2.36 -16.70 -29.25
C SER A 370 2.78 -16.02 -30.57
N SER A 371 3.89 -15.27 -30.56
CA SER A 371 4.37 -14.55 -31.73
C SER A 371 4.86 -15.48 -32.84
N THR A 372 5.48 -16.61 -32.51
CA THR A 372 5.93 -17.59 -33.49
C THR A 372 4.74 -18.29 -34.15
N LEU A 373 3.76 -18.72 -33.38
CA LEU A 373 2.52 -19.31 -33.88
C LEU A 373 1.69 -18.31 -34.69
N ALA A 374 1.63 -17.04 -34.26
CA ALA A 374 1.00 -15.97 -35.04
C ALA A 374 1.60 -15.81 -36.43
N ARG A 375 2.94 -15.85 -36.57
CA ARG A 375 3.65 -15.78 -37.86
C ARG A 375 3.33 -17.00 -38.75
N ILE A 376 3.18 -18.18 -38.15
CA ILE A 376 2.76 -19.40 -38.89
C ILE A 376 1.34 -19.21 -39.43
N GLY A 377 0.41 -18.74 -38.61
CA GLY A 377 -0.96 -18.46 -39.04
C GLY A 377 -1.05 -17.38 -40.13
N GLN A 378 -0.22 -16.34 -40.04
CA GLN A 378 -0.13 -15.32 -41.09
C GLN A 378 0.36 -15.91 -42.40
N ARG A 379 1.45 -16.68 -42.39
CA ARG A 379 1.99 -17.34 -43.61
C ARG A 379 1.00 -18.33 -44.23
N ALA A 380 0.27 -19.09 -43.40
CA ALA A 380 -0.76 -20.00 -43.85
C ALA A 380 -1.90 -19.25 -44.57
N THR A 381 -2.30 -18.08 -44.06
CA THR A 381 -3.32 -17.22 -44.67
C THR A 381 -2.85 -16.60 -45.98
N GLU A 382 -1.59 -16.15 -46.06
CA GLU A 382 -1.02 -15.50 -47.24
C GLU A 382 -0.85 -16.50 -48.42
N ARG A 383 -0.34 -17.71 -48.11
CA ARG A 383 0.00 -18.73 -49.12
C ARG A 383 -1.16 -19.65 -49.52
N GLY A 384 -2.15 -19.82 -48.63
CA GLY A 384 -3.27 -20.72 -48.83
C GLY A 384 -4.30 -20.21 -49.86
N ASN A 385 -5.05 -21.11 -50.47
CA ASN A 385 -6.23 -20.78 -51.28
C ASN A 385 -7.39 -20.33 -50.36
N ALA A 386 -8.34 -19.56 -50.89
CA ALA A 386 -9.41 -18.97 -50.09
C ALA A 386 -10.28 -20.02 -49.33
N ALA A 387 -10.57 -21.16 -49.97
CA ALA A 387 -11.36 -22.24 -49.37
C ALA A 387 -10.61 -22.96 -48.25
N GLY A 388 -9.33 -23.31 -48.43
CA GLY A 388 -8.49 -23.93 -47.43
C GLY A 388 -8.25 -23.01 -46.21
N VAL A 389 -7.96 -21.72 -46.49
CA VAL A 389 -7.82 -20.71 -45.41
C VAL A 389 -9.11 -20.57 -44.61
N LYS A 390 -10.29 -20.65 -45.24
CA LYS A 390 -11.58 -20.57 -44.55
C LYS A 390 -11.77 -21.75 -43.58
N ILE A 391 -11.45 -22.98 -44.01
CA ILE A 391 -11.54 -24.16 -43.14
C ILE A 391 -10.56 -24.06 -41.96
N ILE A 392 -9.31 -23.69 -42.25
CA ILE A 392 -8.27 -23.48 -41.21
C ILE A 392 -8.73 -22.41 -40.20
N ASN A 393 -9.27 -21.29 -40.68
CA ASN A 393 -9.78 -20.25 -39.82
C ASN A 393 -10.91 -20.74 -38.89
N ILE A 394 -11.83 -21.57 -39.39
CA ILE A 394 -12.93 -22.14 -38.60
C ILE A 394 -12.38 -23.05 -37.49
N LEU A 395 -11.46 -23.96 -37.82
CA LEU A 395 -10.87 -24.89 -36.87
C LEU A 395 -10.04 -24.16 -35.79
N LEU A 396 -9.17 -23.25 -36.24
CA LEU A 396 -8.31 -22.50 -35.31
C LEU A 396 -9.10 -21.52 -34.44
N ALA A 397 -10.10 -20.84 -34.97
CA ALA A 397 -10.93 -19.94 -34.18
C ALA A 397 -11.83 -20.69 -33.18
N ALA A 398 -12.33 -21.88 -33.54
CA ALA A 398 -13.01 -22.76 -32.61
C ALA A 398 -12.09 -23.18 -31.46
N ALA A 399 -10.86 -23.63 -31.79
CA ALA A 399 -9.87 -23.99 -30.77
C ALA A 399 -9.48 -22.79 -29.87
N ALA A 400 -9.29 -21.61 -30.46
CA ALA A 400 -8.98 -20.39 -29.71
C ALA A 400 -10.14 -19.96 -28.80
N GLY A 401 -11.38 -20.04 -29.29
CA GLY A 401 -12.58 -19.79 -28.48
C GLY A 401 -12.71 -20.78 -27.33
N ALA A 402 -12.49 -22.07 -27.61
CA ALA A 402 -12.45 -23.11 -26.57
C ALA A 402 -11.38 -22.82 -25.50
N THR A 403 -10.20 -22.34 -25.92
CA THR A 403 -9.11 -21.98 -24.99
C THR A 403 -9.48 -20.80 -24.11
N ILE A 404 -10.01 -19.70 -24.67
CA ILE A 404 -10.41 -18.52 -23.89
C ILE A 404 -11.50 -18.88 -22.89
N PHE A 405 -12.59 -19.51 -23.35
CA PHE A 405 -13.72 -19.84 -22.50
C PHE A 405 -13.39 -20.97 -21.51
N GLY A 406 -12.50 -21.89 -21.88
CA GLY A 406 -11.98 -22.91 -20.95
C GLY A 406 -11.16 -22.29 -19.82
N LEU A 407 -10.31 -21.30 -20.11
CA LEU A 407 -9.56 -20.55 -19.11
C LEU A 407 -10.49 -19.70 -18.20
N LEU A 408 -11.52 -19.08 -18.77
CA LEU A 408 -12.53 -18.35 -18.00
C LEU A 408 -13.33 -19.29 -17.10
N GLY A 409 -13.73 -20.47 -17.61
CA GLY A 409 -14.42 -21.48 -16.83
C GLY A 409 -13.55 -22.04 -15.71
N TRP A 410 -12.26 -22.30 -15.98
CA TRP A 410 -11.30 -22.67 -14.94
C TRP A 410 -11.16 -21.58 -13.86
N LEU A 411 -11.10 -20.31 -14.25
CA LEU A 411 -11.05 -19.19 -13.30
C LEU A 411 -12.32 -19.12 -12.43
N VAL A 412 -13.49 -19.33 -13.04
CA VAL A 412 -14.78 -19.36 -12.32
C VAL A 412 -14.83 -20.54 -11.34
N GLU A 413 -14.36 -21.72 -11.75
CA GLU A 413 -14.26 -22.89 -10.85
C GLU A 413 -13.35 -22.62 -9.66
N TRP A 414 -12.16 -22.04 -9.92
CA TRP A 414 -11.21 -21.70 -8.86
C TRP A 414 -11.78 -20.67 -7.87
N LEU A 415 -12.57 -19.69 -8.36
CA LEU A 415 -13.17 -18.65 -7.50
C LEU A 415 -14.38 -19.15 -6.70
N TYR A 416 -15.25 -19.91 -7.34
CA TYR A 416 -16.57 -20.23 -6.76
C TYR A 416 -16.71 -21.68 -6.30
N GLN A 417 -15.77 -22.57 -6.62
CA GLN A 417 -15.76 -23.98 -6.23
C GLN A 417 -17.12 -24.67 -6.48
N ILE A 418 -17.62 -24.53 -7.73
CA ILE A 418 -18.98 -24.96 -8.11
C ILE A 418 -19.09 -26.49 -8.13
N ASP A 419 -17.97 -27.22 -8.28
CA ASP A 419 -17.86 -28.69 -8.35
C ASP A 419 -18.76 -29.35 -9.41
N ARG A 420 -19.06 -28.63 -10.48
CA ARG A 420 -19.85 -29.13 -11.62
C ARG A 420 -19.12 -28.93 -12.93
N PRO A 421 -18.33 -29.91 -13.40
CA PRO A 421 -17.50 -29.79 -14.60
C PRO A 421 -18.23 -29.39 -15.88
N PHE A 422 -19.52 -29.66 -15.95
CA PHE A 422 -20.33 -29.25 -17.09
C PHE A 422 -20.41 -27.72 -17.22
N TYR A 423 -20.64 -27.01 -16.11
CA TYR A 423 -20.79 -25.55 -16.14
C TYR A 423 -19.47 -24.80 -16.17
N THR A 424 -18.42 -25.36 -15.61
CA THR A 424 -17.15 -24.67 -15.43
C THR A 424 -16.05 -25.10 -16.40
N THR A 425 -16.20 -26.30 -17.00
CA THR A 425 -15.19 -26.81 -17.95
C THR A 425 -15.80 -27.07 -19.32
N TRP A 426 -16.67 -28.06 -19.45
CA TRP A 426 -17.17 -28.51 -20.74
C TRP A 426 -18.12 -27.53 -21.43
N GLY A 427 -19.05 -26.93 -20.67
CA GLY A 427 -19.97 -25.93 -21.19
C GLY A 427 -19.24 -24.70 -21.77
N PRO A 428 -18.34 -24.04 -21.00
CA PRO A 428 -17.53 -22.95 -21.52
C PRO A 428 -16.68 -23.35 -22.75
N ILE A 429 -16.01 -24.49 -22.73
CA ILE A 429 -15.20 -24.95 -23.87
C ILE A 429 -16.05 -25.08 -25.15
N VAL A 430 -17.20 -25.75 -25.05
CA VAL A 430 -18.10 -25.96 -26.19
C VAL A 430 -18.70 -24.64 -26.69
N THR A 431 -19.17 -23.78 -25.78
CA THR A 431 -19.71 -22.47 -26.17
C THR A 431 -18.66 -21.59 -26.80
N GLY A 432 -17.42 -21.59 -26.27
CA GLY A 432 -16.30 -20.89 -26.85
C GLY A 432 -15.91 -21.41 -28.24
N ALA A 433 -15.91 -22.72 -28.42
CA ALA A 433 -15.67 -23.33 -29.72
C ALA A 433 -16.73 -22.93 -30.77
N ILE A 434 -17.99 -22.97 -30.40
CA ILE A 434 -19.10 -22.57 -31.28
C ILE A 434 -18.99 -21.08 -31.64
N LEU A 435 -18.77 -20.20 -30.67
CA LEU A 435 -18.62 -18.76 -30.92
C LEU A 435 -17.40 -18.45 -31.78
N GLY A 436 -16.28 -19.11 -31.55
CA GLY A 436 -15.06 -18.96 -32.37
C GLY A 436 -15.31 -19.41 -33.81
N ALA A 437 -15.94 -20.55 -34.02
CA ALA A 437 -16.33 -21.04 -35.34
C ALA A 437 -17.30 -20.06 -36.03
N LEU A 438 -18.30 -19.55 -35.34
CA LEU A 438 -19.26 -18.60 -35.89
C LEU A 438 -18.59 -17.29 -36.35
N ILE A 439 -17.66 -16.73 -35.53
CA ILE A 439 -16.87 -15.57 -35.94
C ILE A 439 -16.09 -15.86 -37.21
N ALA A 440 -15.47 -17.04 -37.33
CA ALA A 440 -14.75 -17.42 -38.50
C ALA A 440 -15.64 -17.62 -39.75
N ILE A 441 -16.87 -18.09 -39.55
CA ILE A 441 -17.85 -18.23 -40.64
C ILE A 441 -18.29 -16.86 -41.16
N LEU A 442 -18.49 -15.89 -40.29
CA LEU A 442 -18.93 -14.52 -40.61
C LEU A 442 -17.80 -13.69 -41.24
N THR A 443 -16.54 -13.97 -40.93
CA THR A 443 -15.39 -13.23 -41.47
C THR A 443 -14.95 -13.74 -42.83
N ARG A 444 -14.47 -12.87 -43.73
CA ARG A 444 -13.87 -13.26 -45.00
C ARG A 444 -12.56 -14.01 -44.79
N ALA A 445 -12.24 -15.01 -45.61
CA ALA A 445 -11.10 -15.89 -45.41
C ALA A 445 -9.73 -15.20 -45.21
N LYS A 446 -9.45 -14.14 -45.95
CA LYS A 446 -8.19 -13.39 -45.89
C LYS A 446 -8.33 -11.99 -45.28
N ALA A 447 -9.44 -11.71 -44.56
CA ALA A 447 -9.63 -10.42 -43.92
C ALA A 447 -8.68 -10.24 -42.73
N THR A 448 -8.13 -9.04 -42.60
CA THR A 448 -7.37 -8.63 -41.40
C THR A 448 -8.29 -7.96 -40.40
N LEU A 449 -8.29 -8.45 -39.18
CA LEU A 449 -9.10 -7.93 -38.07
C LEU A 449 -8.29 -6.92 -37.25
N PRO A 450 -8.91 -5.85 -36.71
CA PRO A 450 -8.24 -4.84 -35.92
C PRO A 450 -8.05 -5.33 -34.45
N ILE A 451 -7.24 -6.36 -34.25
CA ILE A 451 -7.02 -6.98 -32.94
C ILE A 451 -6.48 -5.98 -31.92
N GLY A 452 -5.67 -5.02 -32.38
CA GLY A 452 -5.14 -4.00 -31.47
C GLY A 452 -6.24 -3.17 -30.80
N LEU A 453 -7.34 -2.85 -31.53
CA LEU A 453 -8.47 -2.14 -30.92
C LEU A 453 -9.19 -2.99 -29.87
N VAL A 454 -9.27 -4.31 -30.06
CA VAL A 454 -9.86 -5.21 -29.07
C VAL A 454 -9.00 -5.24 -27.81
N ILE A 455 -7.68 -5.43 -27.95
CA ILE A 455 -6.73 -5.40 -26.83
C ILE A 455 -6.80 -4.05 -26.10
N TYR A 456 -6.78 -2.93 -26.83
CA TYR A 456 -6.95 -1.59 -26.27
C TYR A 456 -8.24 -1.48 -25.45
N THR A 457 -9.37 -1.88 -26.02
CA THR A 457 -10.68 -1.76 -25.33
C THR A 457 -10.71 -2.58 -24.05
N ILE A 458 -10.26 -3.83 -24.10
CA ILE A 458 -10.20 -4.71 -22.92
C ILE A 458 -9.29 -4.10 -21.86
N THR A 459 -8.05 -3.73 -22.23
CA THR A 459 -7.08 -3.14 -21.29
C THR A 459 -7.62 -1.85 -20.67
N ARG A 460 -8.18 -0.95 -21.49
CA ARG A 460 -8.71 0.34 -21.02
C ARG A 460 -9.92 0.16 -20.10
N THR A 461 -10.81 -0.78 -20.42
CA THR A 461 -11.96 -1.11 -19.57
C THR A 461 -11.48 -1.69 -18.23
N LEU A 462 -10.54 -2.64 -18.25
CA LEU A 462 -9.99 -3.23 -17.03
C LEU A 462 -9.32 -2.17 -16.16
N LEU A 463 -8.46 -1.30 -16.75
CA LEU A 463 -7.84 -0.21 -16.01
C LEU A 463 -8.87 0.76 -15.42
N ASN A 464 -9.92 1.11 -16.16
CA ASN A 464 -10.99 1.99 -15.66
C ASN A 464 -11.77 1.34 -14.51
N THR A 465 -12.08 0.05 -14.62
CA THR A 465 -12.80 -0.70 -13.57
C THR A 465 -11.95 -0.83 -12.30
N LEU A 466 -10.68 -1.23 -12.44
CA LEU A 466 -9.78 -1.33 -11.28
C LEU A 466 -9.52 0.03 -10.63
N ARG A 467 -9.45 1.11 -11.41
CA ARG A 467 -9.27 2.48 -10.88
C ARG A 467 -10.48 2.96 -10.08
N SER A 468 -11.69 2.46 -10.35
CA SER A 468 -12.89 2.84 -9.58
C SER A 468 -12.90 2.24 -8.18
N VAL A 469 -12.04 1.24 -7.91
CA VAL A 469 -11.88 0.66 -6.58
C VAL A 469 -10.87 1.49 -5.80
N GLU A 470 -11.31 2.05 -4.68
CA GLU A 470 -10.43 2.83 -3.80
C GLU A 470 -9.29 1.98 -3.22
N ALA A 471 -8.12 2.61 -3.06
CA ALA A 471 -6.93 1.94 -2.53
C ALA A 471 -7.14 1.33 -1.13
N VAL A 472 -8.03 1.91 -0.32
CA VAL A 472 -8.42 1.38 1.01
C VAL A 472 -9.11 0.03 0.90
N ILE A 473 -10.01 -0.14 -0.06
CA ILE A 473 -10.70 -1.42 -0.30
C ILE A 473 -9.68 -2.48 -0.74
N MET A 474 -8.77 -2.11 -1.65
CA MET A 474 -7.67 -2.99 -2.06
C MET A 474 -6.79 -3.37 -0.87
N ALA A 475 -6.52 -2.42 0.05
CA ALA A 475 -5.72 -2.69 1.25
C ALA A 475 -6.38 -3.72 2.17
N ILE A 476 -7.69 -3.65 2.38
CA ILE A 476 -8.43 -4.65 3.18
C ILE A 476 -8.27 -6.04 2.56
N VAL A 477 -8.41 -6.16 1.24
CA VAL A 477 -8.24 -7.45 0.54
C VAL A 477 -6.82 -7.97 0.71
N PHE A 478 -5.79 -7.11 0.54
CA PHE A 478 -4.40 -7.54 0.72
C PHE A 478 -4.05 -7.84 2.18
N VAL A 479 -4.61 -7.11 3.15
CA VAL A 479 -4.44 -7.43 4.58
C VAL A 479 -4.99 -8.83 4.91
N ILE A 480 -6.13 -9.20 4.32
CA ILE A 480 -6.68 -10.56 4.48
C ILE A 480 -5.77 -11.60 3.80
N ALA A 481 -5.19 -11.28 2.65
CA ALA A 481 -4.39 -12.22 1.86
C ALA A 481 -2.98 -12.45 2.42
N VAL A 482 -2.30 -11.39 2.88
CA VAL A 482 -0.87 -11.45 3.28
C VAL A 482 -0.62 -11.07 4.74
N GLY A 483 -1.67 -10.73 5.50
CA GLY A 483 -1.58 -10.30 6.89
C GLY A 483 -1.46 -8.79 7.07
N ILE A 484 -1.63 -8.35 8.32
CA ILE A 484 -1.50 -6.94 8.73
C ILE A 484 -0.03 -6.52 8.63
N GLY A 485 0.25 -5.41 7.96
CA GLY A 485 1.60 -4.85 7.89
C GLY A 485 1.90 -4.05 6.64
N PRO A 486 3.12 -3.48 6.55
CA PRO A 486 3.54 -2.61 5.44
C PRO A 486 3.50 -3.29 4.07
N PHE A 487 3.67 -4.61 4.02
CA PHE A 487 3.63 -5.36 2.77
C PHE A 487 2.26 -5.30 2.09
N ALA A 488 1.18 -5.48 2.85
CA ALA A 488 -0.19 -5.30 2.34
C ALA A 488 -0.41 -3.87 1.82
N GLY A 489 0.11 -2.87 2.54
CA GLY A 489 0.05 -1.47 2.13
C GLY A 489 0.78 -1.19 0.81
N VAL A 490 2.00 -1.73 0.62
CA VAL A 490 2.75 -1.61 -0.64
C VAL A 490 2.00 -2.24 -1.80
N LEU A 491 1.41 -3.42 -1.62
CA LEU A 491 0.64 -4.11 -2.67
C LEU A 491 -0.59 -3.31 -3.08
N ALA A 492 -1.35 -2.81 -2.11
CA ALA A 492 -2.56 -2.02 -2.36
C ALA A 492 -2.25 -0.70 -3.09
N LEU A 493 -1.30 0.08 -2.57
CA LEU A 493 -0.86 1.33 -3.20
C LEU A 493 -0.22 1.07 -4.55
N GLY A 494 0.59 0.02 -4.66
CA GLY A 494 1.27 -0.37 -5.90
C GLY A 494 0.26 -0.69 -7.00
N LEU A 495 -0.72 -1.56 -6.73
CA LEU A 495 -1.77 -1.90 -7.71
C LEU A 495 -2.58 -0.67 -8.13
N HIS A 496 -3.01 0.15 -7.17
CA HIS A 496 -3.74 1.38 -7.47
C HIS A 496 -2.88 2.39 -8.26
N THR A 497 -1.58 2.44 -8.00
CA THR A 497 -0.61 3.28 -8.73
C THR A 497 -0.42 2.78 -10.16
N ILE A 498 -0.25 1.47 -10.37
CA ILE A 498 -0.16 0.85 -11.72
C ILE A 498 -1.32 1.30 -12.58
N VAL A 499 -2.53 1.11 -12.08
CA VAL A 499 -3.77 1.40 -12.82
C VAL A 499 -3.91 2.88 -13.14
N SER A 500 -3.65 3.74 -12.15
CA SER A 500 -3.77 5.19 -12.30
C SER A 500 -2.73 5.76 -13.26
N LEU A 501 -1.45 5.36 -13.11
CA LEU A 501 -0.38 5.83 -13.98
C LEU A 501 -0.50 5.26 -15.39
N ALA A 502 -0.84 3.98 -15.56
CA ALA A 502 -1.02 3.39 -16.88
C ALA A 502 -2.06 4.16 -17.71
N LYS A 503 -3.15 4.62 -17.08
CA LYS A 503 -4.14 5.46 -17.74
C LYS A 503 -3.56 6.82 -18.12
N LEU A 504 -2.98 7.57 -17.17
CA LEU A 504 -2.40 8.89 -17.43
C LEU A 504 -1.30 8.85 -18.49
N TYR A 505 -0.43 7.86 -18.40
CA TYR A 505 0.64 7.65 -19.38
C TYR A 505 0.09 7.31 -20.76
N SER A 506 -0.95 6.48 -20.86
CA SER A 506 -1.57 6.16 -22.15
C SER A 506 -2.19 7.40 -22.81
N GLU A 507 -2.76 8.31 -22.03
CA GLU A 507 -3.29 9.58 -22.54
C GLU A 507 -2.17 10.50 -23.07
N GLN A 508 -0.99 10.47 -22.44
CA GLN A 508 0.19 11.18 -22.97
C GLN A 508 0.73 10.56 -24.26
N VAL A 509 0.75 9.24 -24.34
CA VAL A 509 1.13 8.55 -25.61
C VAL A 509 0.13 8.87 -26.74
N GLU A 510 -1.15 9.05 -26.40
CA GLU A 510 -2.17 9.44 -27.39
C GLU A 510 -2.07 10.90 -27.82
N SER A 511 -1.53 11.79 -26.98
CA SER A 511 -1.39 13.24 -27.23
C SER A 511 -0.06 13.65 -27.91
N ILE A 512 0.79 12.71 -28.30
CA ILE A 512 2.06 12.97 -28.96
C ILE A 512 1.85 13.82 -30.23
N SER A 513 2.63 14.89 -30.36
CA SER A 513 2.63 15.73 -31.55
C SER A 513 3.10 14.98 -32.79
N PRO A 514 2.38 15.01 -33.92
CA PRO A 514 2.77 14.32 -35.14
C PRO A 514 4.01 14.92 -35.82
N GLY A 515 4.27 16.22 -35.68
CA GLY A 515 5.36 16.91 -36.38
C GLY A 515 6.75 16.30 -36.16
N PRO A 516 7.23 16.14 -34.91
CA PRO A 516 8.50 15.47 -34.65
C PRO A 516 8.53 14.02 -35.15
N LEU A 517 7.40 13.31 -35.11
CA LEU A 517 7.28 11.95 -35.57
C LEU A 517 7.49 11.87 -37.09
N GLU A 518 6.81 12.73 -37.85
CA GLU A 518 6.92 12.83 -39.29
C GLU A 518 8.33 13.28 -39.74
N ALA A 519 8.91 14.25 -39.02
CA ALA A 519 10.27 14.74 -39.32
C ALA A 519 11.32 13.63 -39.20
N ILE A 520 11.29 12.83 -38.14
CA ILE A 520 12.23 11.70 -37.93
C ILE A 520 11.96 10.58 -38.94
N GLN A 521 10.70 10.28 -39.29
CA GLN A 521 10.38 9.30 -40.30
C GLN A 521 10.84 9.74 -41.70
N ALA A 522 10.76 11.02 -42.03
CA ALA A 522 11.23 11.58 -43.29
C ALA A 522 12.75 11.42 -43.53
N THR A 523 13.54 11.28 -42.46
CA THR A 523 14.98 10.98 -42.55
C THR A 523 15.29 9.51 -42.92
N GLY A 524 14.26 8.66 -43.06
CA GLY A 524 14.43 7.22 -43.29
C GLY A 524 14.68 6.42 -42.02
N ALA A 525 14.45 7.00 -40.84
CA ALA A 525 14.64 6.34 -39.56
C ALA A 525 13.75 5.09 -39.41
N ASN A 526 14.30 4.03 -38.88
CA ASN A 526 13.54 2.83 -38.56
C ASN A 526 12.60 3.06 -37.34
N ARG A 527 11.70 2.09 -37.14
CA ARG A 527 10.66 2.21 -36.10
C ARG A 527 11.23 2.43 -34.68
N LEU A 528 12.36 1.78 -34.35
CA LEU A 528 13.02 1.93 -33.06
C LEU A 528 13.64 3.32 -32.89
N GLN A 529 14.31 3.81 -33.95
CA GLN A 529 14.87 5.17 -33.98
C GLN A 529 13.77 6.23 -33.84
N THR A 530 12.64 6.05 -34.53
CA THR A 530 11.48 6.93 -34.37
C THR A 530 10.96 6.98 -32.94
N ILE A 531 10.88 5.83 -32.26
CA ILE A 531 10.48 5.77 -30.85
C ILE A 531 11.48 6.53 -29.97
N ILE A 532 12.78 6.25 -30.12
CA ILE A 532 13.83 6.86 -29.27
C ILE A 532 13.94 8.36 -29.47
N TYR A 533 13.90 8.85 -30.71
CA TYR A 533 14.19 10.27 -31.00
C TYR A 533 12.94 11.14 -31.12
N ALA A 534 11.76 10.60 -31.42
CA ALA A 534 10.54 11.39 -31.55
C ALA A 534 9.54 11.16 -30.42
N VAL A 535 9.36 9.90 -29.95
CA VAL A 535 8.33 9.57 -28.96
C VAL A 535 8.84 9.77 -27.53
N ILE A 536 9.97 9.15 -27.17
CA ILE A 536 10.50 9.19 -25.80
C ILE A 536 10.71 10.63 -25.28
N PRO A 537 11.32 11.56 -26.04
CA PRO A 537 11.51 12.93 -25.55
C PRO A 537 10.21 13.67 -25.23
N GLN A 538 9.12 13.33 -25.91
CA GLN A 538 7.81 13.94 -25.67
C GLN A 538 7.07 13.36 -24.46
N ILE A 539 7.28 12.06 -24.15
CA ILE A 539 6.54 11.39 -23.06
C ILE A 539 7.27 11.41 -21.73
N VAL A 540 8.61 11.47 -21.71
CA VAL A 540 9.40 11.40 -20.47
C VAL A 540 9.11 12.54 -19.50
N PRO A 541 9.07 13.84 -19.89
CA PRO A 541 8.76 14.92 -18.98
C PRO A 541 7.40 14.77 -18.29
N PRO A 542 6.27 14.57 -19.00
CA PRO A 542 4.98 14.34 -18.36
C PRO A 542 4.94 13.03 -17.53
N TYR A 543 5.67 12.00 -17.90
CA TYR A 543 5.75 10.76 -17.09
C TYR A 543 6.41 11.04 -15.74
N ILE A 544 7.51 11.79 -15.71
CA ILE A 544 8.16 12.22 -14.47
C ILE A 544 7.19 13.04 -13.63
N SER A 545 6.48 14.00 -14.23
CA SER A 545 5.51 14.85 -13.55
C SER A 545 4.39 14.04 -12.88
N TYR A 546 3.79 13.11 -13.63
CA TYR A 546 2.73 12.24 -13.08
C TYR A 546 3.25 11.26 -12.02
N THR A 547 4.48 10.76 -12.16
CA THR A 547 5.10 9.90 -11.14
C THR A 547 5.29 10.66 -9.83
N MET A 548 5.83 11.90 -9.89
CA MET A 548 6.01 12.74 -8.71
C MET A 548 4.68 13.10 -8.05
N TYR A 549 3.69 13.50 -8.85
CA TYR A 549 2.34 13.75 -8.37
C TYR A 549 1.73 12.50 -7.69
N ARG A 550 1.95 11.32 -8.26
CA ARG A 550 1.46 10.07 -7.68
C ARG A 550 2.16 9.71 -6.40
N TRP A 551 3.47 9.98 -6.28
CA TRP A 551 4.21 9.77 -5.05
C TRP A 551 3.64 10.61 -3.89
N ASP A 552 3.39 11.88 -4.11
CA ASP A 552 2.74 12.75 -3.12
C ASP A 552 1.36 12.20 -2.68
N ILE A 553 0.51 11.81 -3.62
CA ILE A 553 -0.78 11.17 -3.31
C ILE A 553 -0.56 9.89 -2.49
N ASN A 554 0.41 9.06 -2.85
CA ASN A 554 0.68 7.80 -2.16
C ASN A 554 1.12 8.00 -0.70
N VAL A 555 1.85 9.07 -0.38
CA VAL A 555 2.21 9.42 1.02
C VAL A 555 0.95 9.71 1.83
N ARG A 556 0.00 10.47 1.30
CA ARG A 556 -1.30 10.72 1.97
C ARG A 556 -2.13 9.43 2.09
N MET A 557 -2.23 8.68 1.02
CA MET A 557 -3.00 7.43 0.98
C MET A 557 -2.42 6.35 1.88
N SER A 558 -1.09 6.30 2.09
CA SER A 558 -0.47 5.34 2.99
C SER A 558 -0.89 5.56 4.45
N THR A 559 -1.15 6.81 4.86
CA THR A 559 -1.72 7.12 6.17
C THR A 559 -3.13 6.52 6.32
N ILE A 560 -3.99 6.67 5.28
CA ILE A 560 -5.36 6.15 5.31
C ILE A 560 -5.34 4.61 5.27
N ILE A 561 -4.50 4.01 4.44
CA ILE A 561 -4.33 2.56 4.36
C ILE A 561 -3.79 1.97 5.67
N GLY A 562 -2.98 2.73 6.40
CA GLY A 562 -2.53 2.36 7.75
C GLY A 562 -3.70 2.11 8.71
N ILE A 563 -4.79 2.88 8.63
CA ILE A 563 -5.98 2.71 9.47
C ILE A 563 -6.61 1.32 9.32
N VAL A 564 -6.54 0.74 8.13
CA VAL A 564 -7.09 -0.61 7.85
C VAL A 564 -6.04 -1.73 7.99
N GLY A 565 -4.87 -1.44 8.57
CA GLY A 565 -3.84 -2.45 8.84
C GLY A 565 -2.72 -2.54 7.81
N GLY A 566 -2.62 -1.58 6.88
CA GLY A 566 -1.54 -1.52 5.86
C GLY A 566 -0.22 -0.93 6.35
N GLY A 567 0.01 -0.88 7.67
CA GLY A 567 1.26 -0.36 8.27
C GLY A 567 1.37 1.16 8.32
N GLY A 568 2.56 1.66 8.61
CA GLY A 568 2.84 3.09 8.66
C GLY A 568 2.24 3.81 9.87
N ILE A 569 2.30 5.15 9.81
CA ILE A 569 1.83 6.02 10.92
C ILE A 569 0.31 5.93 11.13
N GLY A 570 -0.48 5.67 10.08
CA GLY A 570 -1.93 5.55 10.20
C GLY A 570 -2.38 4.41 11.10
N PHE A 571 -1.63 3.31 11.13
CA PHE A 571 -1.92 2.18 12.01
C PHE A 571 -1.77 2.56 13.50
N VAL A 572 -0.70 3.25 13.85
CA VAL A 572 -0.47 3.68 15.24
C VAL A 572 -1.43 4.81 15.63
N LEU A 573 -1.78 5.69 14.70
CA LEU A 573 -2.76 6.75 14.90
C LEU A 573 -4.13 6.17 15.29
N ILE A 574 -4.68 5.23 14.53
CA ILE A 574 -5.98 4.63 14.85
C ILE A 574 -5.93 3.83 16.14
N GLN A 575 -4.82 3.19 16.44
CA GLN A 575 -4.61 2.46 17.68
C GLN A 575 -4.68 3.41 18.90
N ASN A 576 -3.99 4.56 18.85
CA ASN A 576 -4.03 5.56 19.91
C ASN A 576 -5.41 6.23 20.06
N ILE A 577 -6.12 6.46 18.94
CA ILE A 577 -7.51 6.96 18.98
C ILE A 577 -8.42 5.95 19.69
N ASN A 578 -8.32 4.66 19.35
CA ASN A 578 -9.13 3.60 19.95
C ASN A 578 -8.82 3.40 21.46
N LEU A 579 -7.57 3.65 21.87
CA LEU A 579 -7.15 3.63 23.27
C LEU A 579 -7.45 4.96 23.99
N LEU A 580 -8.13 5.91 23.35
CA LEU A 580 -8.45 7.24 23.89
C LEU A 580 -7.20 8.06 24.28
N ASN A 581 -6.02 7.69 23.76
CA ASN A 581 -4.77 8.41 23.97
C ASN A 581 -4.63 9.57 22.96
N TYR A 582 -5.46 10.60 23.13
CA TYR A 582 -5.54 11.73 22.21
C TYR A 582 -4.27 12.58 22.17
N ARG A 583 -3.43 12.57 23.21
CA ARG A 583 -2.16 13.30 23.24
C ARG A 583 -1.15 12.66 22.28
N ALA A 584 -1.04 11.34 22.30
CA ALA A 584 -0.21 10.58 21.36
C ALA A 584 -0.75 10.71 19.93
N ALA A 585 -2.06 10.59 19.75
CA ALA A 585 -2.71 10.78 18.45
C ALA A 585 -2.42 12.19 17.88
N SER A 586 -2.44 13.23 18.73
CA SER A 586 -2.12 14.60 18.31
C SER A 586 -0.68 14.75 17.80
N ALA A 587 0.30 14.16 18.49
CA ALA A 587 1.69 14.15 18.03
C ALA A 587 1.82 13.51 16.64
N GLN A 588 1.12 12.40 16.40
CA GLN A 588 1.08 11.71 15.12
C GLN A 588 0.38 12.52 14.03
N MET A 589 -0.75 13.17 14.33
CA MET A 589 -1.46 14.04 13.40
C MET A 589 -0.61 15.23 12.94
N ILE A 590 0.09 15.89 13.87
CA ILE A 590 1.02 16.98 13.55
C ILE A 590 2.16 16.48 12.66
N ALA A 591 2.73 15.34 12.99
CA ALA A 591 3.80 14.73 12.24
C ALA A 591 3.36 14.36 10.80
N ILE A 592 2.15 13.82 10.63
CA ILE A 592 1.55 13.56 9.31
C ILE A 592 1.41 14.86 8.53
N ALA A 593 0.87 15.92 9.14
CA ALA A 593 0.68 17.20 8.48
C ALA A 593 2.01 17.80 8.00
N ILE A 594 3.06 17.74 8.82
CA ILE A 594 4.40 18.22 8.46
C ILE A 594 4.96 17.42 7.28
N VAL A 595 4.92 16.11 7.35
CA VAL A 595 5.51 15.24 6.31
C VAL A 595 4.75 15.37 5.00
N VAL A 596 3.42 15.37 5.02
CA VAL A 596 2.61 15.57 3.80
C VAL A 596 2.91 16.91 3.16
N SER A 597 2.99 18.00 3.96
CA SER A 597 3.32 19.33 3.44
C SER A 597 4.74 19.40 2.86
N MET A 598 5.70 18.74 3.53
CA MET A 598 7.08 18.67 3.04
C MET A 598 7.17 17.88 1.73
N MET A 599 6.46 16.76 1.62
CA MET A 599 6.44 15.94 0.42
C MET A 599 5.75 16.62 -0.76
N ASP A 600 4.67 17.36 -0.51
CA ASP A 600 4.01 18.18 -1.52
C ASP A 600 4.95 19.27 -2.06
N TYR A 601 5.68 19.95 -1.17
CA TYR A 601 6.69 20.92 -1.55
C TYR A 601 7.82 20.30 -2.39
N ILE A 602 8.41 19.19 -1.93
CA ILE A 602 9.48 18.48 -2.67
C ILE A 602 8.98 18.02 -4.05
N SER A 603 7.80 17.43 -4.11
CA SER A 603 7.17 16.99 -5.35
C SER A 603 6.92 18.14 -6.32
N SER A 604 6.51 19.31 -5.80
CA SER A 604 6.29 20.53 -6.61
C SER A 604 7.58 21.06 -7.20
N VAL A 605 8.63 21.21 -6.39
CA VAL A 605 9.95 21.69 -6.83
C VAL A 605 10.56 20.73 -7.86
N MET A 606 10.43 19.42 -7.66
CA MET A 606 10.93 18.44 -8.63
C MET A 606 10.18 18.51 -9.96
N ARG A 607 8.85 18.69 -9.92
CA ARG A 607 8.06 18.86 -11.16
C ARG A 607 8.47 20.10 -11.94
N GLU A 608 8.64 21.24 -11.26
CA GLU A 608 9.04 22.50 -11.89
C GLU A 608 10.40 22.41 -12.62
N LYS A 609 11.30 21.56 -12.13
CA LYS A 609 12.63 21.37 -12.72
C LYS A 609 12.60 20.52 -14.01
N TYR A 610 11.63 19.62 -14.18
CA TYR A 610 11.60 18.62 -15.26
C TYR A 610 10.46 18.83 -16.27
N VAL A 611 9.53 19.76 -16.01
CA VAL A 611 8.42 20.15 -16.88
C VAL A 611 8.60 21.60 -17.33
#